data_49861ba71bb6a1f69ea55f058811b6ff
#
_entry.id   49861ba71bb6a1f69ea55f058811b6ff
#
_cell.length_a   1.000
_cell.length_b   1.000
_cell.length_c   1.000
_cell.angle_alpha   90.00
_cell.angle_beta   90.00
_cell.angle_gamma   90.00
#
_symmetry.space_group_name_H-M   'P 1'
#
loop_
_entity.id
_entity.type
_entity.pdbx_description
1 polymer ?
#
loop_
_entity_poly.entity_id
_entity_poly.type
_entity_poly.pdbx_seq_one_letter_code
_entity_poly.pdbx_strand_id
1 'polypeptide(L)'
;MSLTLKELIKIGQTQLEEAGVADAAIDAKELYCFMMGYDKVALMMHWQDVLQDNQCEVYFDLVQRRAQRTPLQHITGAQEFMGLSFKVNENVLIPRQDTETMVEDAIELVAKGTLRQNAYLKDKTMKPAAEILDLCCGSGAIGISLASRLPKAKVT
;
A
#
# COMPACT_ATOMS: atom_id res chain seq x y z
N MET A 1 8.16 -29.32 18.07
CA MET A 1 9.40 -29.01 17.28
C MET A 1 9.51 -27.50 17.29
N SER A 2 10.61 -26.97 17.80
CA SER A 2 10.83 -25.51 17.77
C SER A 2 11.33 -25.11 16.39
N LEU A 3 10.54 -24.31 15.66
CA LEU A 3 10.91 -23.75 14.35
C LEU A 3 11.70 -22.46 14.53
N THR A 4 12.68 -22.25 13.67
CA THR A 4 13.28 -20.92 13.51
C THR A 4 12.41 -20.06 12.61
N LEU A 5 12.55 -18.71 12.72
CA LEU A 5 11.84 -17.79 11.84
C LEU A 5 12.09 -18.09 10.35
N LYS A 6 13.34 -18.40 9.99
CA LYS A 6 13.70 -18.81 8.63
C LYS A 6 12.89 -20.00 8.14
N GLU A 7 12.77 -21.03 8.97
CA GLU A 7 12.02 -22.24 8.62
C GLU A 7 10.53 -21.98 8.52
N LEU A 8 9.96 -21.20 9.45
CA LEU A 8 8.55 -20.80 9.43
C LEU A 8 8.19 -20.06 8.14
N ILE A 9 8.97 -19.04 7.77
CA ILE A 9 8.74 -18.28 6.53
C ILE A 9 8.87 -19.20 5.30
N LYS A 10 9.84 -20.11 5.30
CA LYS A 10 10.00 -21.06 4.17
C LYS A 10 8.79 -21.97 4.02
N ILE A 11 8.24 -22.46 5.12
CA ILE A 11 7.00 -23.27 5.09
C ILE A 11 5.83 -22.43 4.57
N GLY A 12 5.63 -21.22 5.07
CA GLY A 12 4.58 -20.31 4.60
C GLY A 12 4.72 -19.98 3.12
N GLN A 13 5.94 -19.71 2.65
CA GLN A 13 6.22 -19.49 1.23
C GLN A 13 5.79 -20.68 0.39
N THR A 14 6.18 -21.91 0.78
CA THR A 14 5.81 -23.13 0.05
C THR A 14 4.29 -23.32 -0.02
N GLN A 15 3.58 -23.09 1.07
CA GLN A 15 2.10 -23.17 1.08
C GLN A 15 1.45 -22.15 0.14
N LEU A 16 1.99 -20.93 0.06
CA LEU A 16 1.51 -19.90 -0.85
C LEU A 16 1.84 -20.22 -2.31
N GLU A 17 3.02 -20.78 -2.58
CA GLU A 17 3.43 -21.26 -3.92
C GLU A 17 2.48 -22.36 -4.41
N GLU A 18 2.18 -23.36 -3.56
CA GLU A 18 1.24 -24.45 -3.85
C GLU A 18 -0.18 -23.94 -4.10
N ALA A 19 -0.59 -22.89 -3.40
CA ALA A 19 -1.84 -22.19 -3.64
C ALA A 19 -1.80 -21.30 -4.91
N GLY A 20 -0.66 -21.18 -5.60
CA GLY A 20 -0.48 -20.39 -6.82
C GLY A 20 -0.46 -18.87 -6.57
N VAL A 21 0.00 -18.42 -5.42
CA VAL A 21 0.23 -16.98 -5.14
C VAL A 21 1.50 -16.55 -5.85
N ALA A 22 1.42 -15.53 -6.72
CA ALA A 22 2.54 -15.12 -7.57
C ALA A 22 3.74 -14.62 -6.74
N ASP A 23 3.48 -13.80 -5.72
CA ASP A 23 4.50 -13.17 -4.89
C ASP A 23 4.70 -13.88 -3.54
N ALA A 24 4.57 -15.22 -3.52
CA ALA A 24 4.57 -16.04 -2.32
C ALA A 24 5.72 -15.76 -1.35
N ALA A 25 6.94 -15.55 -1.88
CA ALA A 25 8.13 -15.28 -1.06
C ALA A 25 8.10 -13.90 -0.39
N ILE A 26 7.46 -12.91 -1.03
CA ILE A 26 7.28 -11.57 -0.48
C ILE A 26 6.15 -11.61 0.54
N ASP A 27 5.02 -12.17 0.15
CA ASP A 27 3.81 -12.24 0.99
C ASP A 27 4.08 -12.97 2.30
N ALA A 28 4.81 -14.09 2.26
CA ALA A 28 5.18 -14.84 3.46
C ALA A 28 5.98 -13.99 4.48
N LYS A 29 6.88 -13.14 4.01
CA LYS A 29 7.66 -12.23 4.89
C LYS A 29 6.81 -11.07 5.39
N GLU A 30 6.01 -10.46 4.53
CA GLU A 30 5.15 -9.33 4.89
C GLU A 30 4.08 -9.74 5.92
N LEU A 31 3.51 -10.95 5.82
CA LEU A 31 2.59 -11.50 6.82
C LEU A 31 3.25 -11.64 8.18
N TYR A 32 4.51 -12.10 8.25
CA TYR A 32 5.24 -12.19 9.51
C TYR A 32 5.58 -10.80 10.06
N CYS A 33 6.06 -9.89 9.20
CA CYS A 33 6.33 -8.50 9.57
C CYS A 33 5.06 -7.84 10.15
N PHE A 34 3.92 -8.03 9.51
CA PHE A 34 2.63 -7.54 10.00
C PHE A 34 2.28 -8.09 11.38
N MET A 35 2.39 -9.41 11.55
CA MET A 35 2.06 -10.07 12.82
C MET A 35 2.91 -9.54 13.99
N MET A 36 4.20 -9.31 13.75
CA MET A 36 5.15 -8.91 14.80
C MET A 36 5.35 -7.40 14.91
N GLY A 37 4.81 -6.61 13.98
CA GLY A 37 5.12 -5.19 13.87
C GLY A 37 6.58 -4.93 13.45
N TYR A 38 7.19 -5.84 12.72
CA TYR A 38 8.58 -5.75 12.27
C TYR A 38 8.68 -5.02 10.93
N ASP A 39 9.76 -4.26 10.78
CA ASP A 39 10.25 -3.84 9.48
C ASP A 39 11.20 -4.90 8.88
N LYS A 40 11.68 -4.65 7.66
CA LYS A 40 12.57 -5.58 6.96
C LYS A 40 13.92 -5.77 7.68
N VAL A 41 14.37 -4.77 8.43
CA VAL A 41 15.63 -4.83 9.18
C VAL A 41 15.44 -5.71 10.41
N ALA A 42 14.38 -5.49 11.18
CA ALA A 42 14.03 -6.31 12.32
C ALA A 42 13.81 -7.78 11.92
N LEU A 43 13.13 -8.04 10.80
CA LEU A 43 12.97 -9.40 10.27
C LEU A 43 14.32 -10.09 10.06
N MET A 44 15.30 -9.40 9.49
CA MET A 44 16.63 -9.97 9.22
C MET A 44 17.44 -10.17 10.50
N MET A 45 17.30 -9.28 11.48
CA MET A 45 17.98 -9.42 12.78
C MET A 45 17.51 -10.66 13.54
N HIS A 46 16.22 -10.99 13.44
CA HIS A 46 15.59 -12.12 14.13
C HIS A 46 15.52 -13.40 13.30
N TRP A 47 16.19 -13.47 12.13
CA TRP A 47 16.07 -14.52 11.13
C TRP A 47 16.32 -15.94 11.64
N GLN A 48 17.18 -16.07 12.68
CA GLN A 48 17.55 -17.37 13.27
C GLN A 48 16.88 -17.62 14.64
N ASP A 49 16.00 -16.71 15.08
CA ASP A 49 15.36 -16.86 16.38
C ASP A 49 14.42 -18.06 16.37
N VAL A 50 14.41 -18.77 17.48
CA VAL A 50 13.47 -19.88 17.73
C VAL A 50 12.14 -19.32 18.19
N LEU A 51 11.07 -19.74 17.53
CA LEU A 51 9.74 -19.21 17.72
C LEU A 51 8.94 -20.03 18.74
N GLN A 52 7.98 -19.38 19.39
CA GLN A 52 7.01 -20.02 20.26
C GLN A 52 5.86 -20.63 19.43
N ASP A 53 5.24 -21.69 19.91
CA ASP A 53 4.18 -22.40 19.19
C ASP A 53 2.99 -21.46 18.84
N ASN A 54 2.61 -20.55 19.75
CA ASN A 54 1.54 -19.58 19.50
C ASN A 54 1.85 -18.60 18.36
N GLN A 55 3.12 -18.22 18.17
CA GLN A 55 3.53 -17.38 17.04
C GLN A 55 3.38 -18.13 15.72
N CYS A 56 3.73 -19.41 15.72
CA CYS A 56 3.57 -20.27 14.56
C CYS A 56 2.09 -20.43 14.17
N GLU A 57 1.21 -20.66 15.13
CA GLU A 57 -0.24 -20.80 14.89
C GLU A 57 -0.84 -19.55 14.27
N VAL A 58 -0.58 -18.37 14.83
CA VAL A 58 -1.07 -17.09 14.30
C VAL A 58 -0.54 -16.84 12.89
N TYR A 59 0.74 -17.11 12.65
CA TYR A 59 1.33 -16.95 11.34
C TYR A 59 0.69 -17.84 10.29
N PHE A 60 0.47 -19.13 10.60
CA PHE A 60 -0.17 -20.06 9.67
C PHE A 60 -1.63 -19.71 9.38
N ASP A 61 -2.36 -19.13 10.31
CA ASP A 61 -3.71 -18.60 10.04
C ASP A 61 -3.66 -17.48 8.97
N LEU A 62 -2.72 -16.54 9.10
CA LEU A 62 -2.52 -15.48 8.09
C LEU A 62 -2.13 -16.05 6.72
N VAL A 63 -1.22 -17.02 6.69
CA VAL A 63 -0.83 -17.72 5.46
C VAL A 63 -2.02 -18.42 4.82
N GLN A 64 -2.86 -19.11 5.61
CA GLN A 64 -4.03 -19.79 5.12
C GLN A 64 -5.05 -18.83 4.51
N ARG A 65 -5.31 -17.68 5.15
CA ARG A 65 -6.18 -16.63 4.59
C ARG A 65 -5.64 -16.14 3.25
N ARG A 66 -4.33 -15.95 3.13
CA ARG A 66 -3.70 -15.53 1.88
C ARG A 66 -3.77 -16.62 0.80
N ALA A 67 -3.56 -17.88 1.17
CA ALA A 67 -3.71 -19.04 0.29
C ALA A 67 -5.15 -19.17 -0.25
N GLN A 68 -6.15 -18.76 0.51
CA GLN A 68 -7.55 -18.67 0.08
C GLN A 68 -7.84 -17.46 -0.82
N ARG A 69 -6.81 -16.80 -1.34
CA ARG A 69 -6.87 -15.65 -2.25
C ARG A 69 -7.32 -14.34 -1.62
N THR A 70 -7.41 -14.23 -0.31
CA THR A 70 -7.58 -12.91 0.33
C THR A 70 -6.37 -12.03 -0.03
N PRO A 71 -6.55 -10.83 -0.57
CA PRO A 71 -5.45 -9.91 -0.86
C PRO A 71 -4.60 -9.64 0.38
N LEU A 72 -3.27 -9.58 0.22
CA LEU A 72 -2.35 -9.30 1.32
C LEU A 72 -2.77 -8.03 2.08
N GLN A 73 -3.11 -6.98 1.35
CA GLN A 73 -3.50 -5.68 1.90
C GLN A 73 -4.81 -5.74 2.69
N HIS A 74 -5.72 -6.65 2.38
CA HIS A 74 -6.93 -6.87 3.20
C HIS A 74 -6.62 -7.65 4.48
N ILE A 75 -5.54 -8.44 4.48
CA ILE A 75 -5.07 -9.13 5.69
C ILE A 75 -4.35 -8.15 6.60
N THR A 76 -3.46 -7.32 6.04
CA THR A 76 -2.65 -6.34 6.77
C THR A 76 -3.41 -5.04 7.09
N GLY A 77 -4.54 -4.79 6.38
CA GLY A 77 -5.36 -3.60 6.55
C GLY A 77 -4.76 -2.32 6.00
N ALA A 78 -3.65 -2.38 5.28
CA ALA A 78 -2.93 -1.21 4.78
C ALA A 78 -2.38 -1.42 3.37
N GLN A 79 -2.32 -0.33 2.60
CA GLN A 79 -1.66 -0.21 1.30
C GLN A 79 -0.85 1.07 1.25
N GLU A 80 0.40 0.97 0.87
CA GLU A 80 1.20 2.14 0.54
C GLU A 80 0.85 2.64 -0.86
N PHE A 81 0.71 3.97 -1.00
CA PHE A 81 0.47 4.65 -2.26
C PHE A 81 1.06 6.06 -2.20
N MET A 82 1.89 6.44 -3.16
CA MET A 82 2.60 7.74 -3.20
C MET A 82 3.42 8.07 -1.94
N GLY A 83 3.91 7.04 -1.22
CA GLY A 83 4.64 7.17 0.04
C GLY A 83 3.74 7.44 1.26
N LEU A 84 2.42 7.33 1.11
CA LEU A 84 1.44 7.43 2.20
C LEU A 84 0.82 6.06 2.48
N SER A 85 0.53 5.77 3.76
CA SER A 85 -0.16 4.54 4.15
C SER A 85 -1.67 4.77 4.20
N PHE A 86 -2.42 4.00 3.42
CA PHE A 86 -3.88 4.04 3.36
C PHE A 86 -4.48 2.81 4.03
N LYS A 87 -5.50 3.02 4.87
CA LYS A 87 -6.29 1.92 5.41
C LYS A 87 -7.16 1.33 4.30
N VAL A 88 -7.11 0.02 4.14
CA VAL A 88 -7.90 -0.71 3.16
C VAL A 88 -8.60 -1.91 3.81
N ASN A 89 -9.75 -2.27 3.27
CA ASN A 89 -10.52 -3.45 3.66
C ASN A 89 -11.30 -3.95 2.44
N GLU A 90 -12.12 -4.96 2.62
CA GLU A 90 -12.94 -5.58 1.58
C GLU A 90 -13.94 -4.64 0.87
N ASN A 91 -14.24 -3.48 1.47
CA ASN A 91 -15.22 -2.52 0.94
C ASN A 91 -14.60 -1.43 0.07
N VAL A 92 -13.28 -1.38 -0.07
CA VAL A 92 -12.58 -0.38 -0.89
C VAL A 92 -11.64 -1.05 -1.88
N LEU A 93 -11.51 -0.44 -3.05
CA LEU A 93 -10.50 -0.85 -4.02
C LEU A 93 -9.10 -0.55 -3.46
N ILE A 94 -8.23 -1.55 -3.47
CA ILE A 94 -6.82 -1.37 -3.11
C ILE A 94 -6.17 -0.46 -4.15
N PRO A 95 -5.56 0.67 -3.76
CA PRO A 95 -4.83 1.54 -4.67
C PRO A 95 -3.76 0.77 -5.42
N ARG A 96 -3.71 0.92 -6.74
CA ARG A 96 -2.75 0.23 -7.60
C ARG A 96 -1.55 1.13 -7.88
N GLN A 97 -0.38 0.54 -7.92
CA GLN A 97 0.88 1.24 -8.17
C GLN A 97 0.90 1.93 -9.55
N ASP A 98 0.31 1.34 -10.58
CA ASP A 98 0.18 1.97 -11.91
C ASP A 98 -0.53 3.32 -11.86
N THR A 99 -1.42 3.53 -10.87
CA THR A 99 -2.14 4.79 -10.69
C THR A 99 -1.24 5.91 -10.14
N GLU A 100 -0.11 5.58 -9.53
CA GLU A 100 0.87 6.57 -9.04
C GLU A 100 1.41 7.42 -10.19
N THR A 101 1.67 6.82 -11.36
CA THR A 101 2.12 7.56 -12.56
C THR A 101 1.11 8.64 -12.97
N MET A 102 -0.19 8.33 -12.92
CA MET A 102 -1.23 9.33 -13.21
C MET A 102 -1.22 10.48 -12.20
N VAL A 103 -1.01 10.17 -10.91
CA VAL A 103 -0.92 11.20 -9.87
C VAL A 103 0.32 12.06 -10.05
N GLU A 104 1.46 11.47 -10.40
CA GLU A 104 2.71 12.18 -10.70
C GLU A 104 2.54 13.12 -11.91
N ASP A 105 1.92 12.64 -12.99
CA ASP A 105 1.60 13.47 -14.17
C ASP A 105 0.69 14.65 -13.79
N ALA A 106 -0.33 14.42 -12.98
CA ALA A 106 -1.23 15.48 -12.52
C ALA A 106 -0.48 16.54 -11.67
N ILE A 107 0.42 16.11 -10.78
CA ILE A 107 1.27 17.01 -9.99
C ILE A 107 2.14 17.85 -10.91
N GLU A 108 2.78 17.23 -11.92
CA GLU A 108 3.63 17.92 -12.87
C GLU A 108 2.86 18.95 -13.70
N LEU A 109 1.68 18.61 -14.19
CA LEU A 109 0.81 19.51 -14.94
C LEU A 109 0.41 20.74 -14.12
N VAL A 110 0.08 20.56 -12.85
CA VAL A 110 -0.24 21.65 -11.93
C VAL A 110 1.00 22.50 -11.66
N ALA A 111 2.15 21.89 -11.38
CA ALA A 111 3.41 22.57 -11.07
C ALA A 111 3.91 23.41 -12.25
N LYS A 112 3.80 22.90 -13.48
CA LYS A 112 4.17 23.61 -14.71
C LYS A 112 3.18 24.72 -15.10
N GLY A 113 2.02 24.78 -14.44
CA GLY A 113 0.95 25.73 -14.80
C GLY A 113 0.34 25.45 -16.17
N THR A 114 0.48 24.22 -16.66
CA THR A 114 0.01 23.77 -17.97
C THR A 114 -1.49 23.51 -17.99
N LEU A 115 -2.09 23.30 -16.81
CA LEU A 115 -3.55 23.31 -16.64
C LEU A 115 -4.01 24.75 -16.81
N ARG A 116 -4.52 25.01 -17.96
CA ARG A 116 -4.88 26.30 -18.53
C ARG A 116 -5.47 27.27 -17.54
N GLN A 117 -4.89 28.47 -17.56
CA GLN A 117 -5.64 29.70 -17.38
C GLN A 117 -7.01 29.57 -18.04
N ASN A 118 -8.05 29.50 -17.22
CA ASN A 118 -9.40 29.51 -17.69
C ASN A 118 -9.55 30.76 -18.58
N ALA A 119 -9.80 30.59 -19.87
CA ALA A 119 -9.86 31.68 -20.85
C ALA A 119 -10.87 32.80 -20.50
N TYR A 120 -11.70 32.54 -19.48
CA TYR A 120 -12.71 33.45 -18.95
C TYR A 120 -12.23 34.30 -17.76
N LEU A 121 -11.04 34.07 -17.21
CA LEU A 121 -10.51 34.94 -16.13
C LEU A 121 -9.90 36.20 -16.74
N LYS A 122 -10.55 37.32 -16.49
CA LYS A 122 -10.13 38.65 -16.99
C LYS A 122 -8.81 39.14 -16.34
N ASP A 123 -8.42 38.60 -15.19
CA ASP A 123 -7.21 38.99 -14.48
C ASP A 123 -6.10 37.93 -14.66
N LYS A 124 -5.10 38.29 -15.47
CA LYS A 124 -3.94 37.47 -15.80
C LYS A 124 -2.87 37.48 -14.71
N THR A 125 -3.03 38.27 -13.66
CA THR A 125 -2.00 38.47 -12.61
C THR A 125 -2.11 37.49 -11.45
N MET A 126 -3.29 36.92 -11.20
CA MET A 126 -3.47 35.86 -10.21
C MET A 126 -3.42 34.49 -10.87
N LYS A 127 -2.42 33.67 -10.52
CA LYS A 127 -2.49 32.24 -10.77
C LYS A 127 -3.46 31.66 -9.75
N PRO A 128 -4.67 31.25 -10.14
CA PRO A 128 -5.57 30.61 -9.20
C PRO A 128 -4.93 29.34 -8.67
N ALA A 129 -5.12 29.06 -7.38
CA ALA A 129 -4.79 27.75 -6.85
C ALA A 129 -5.55 26.69 -7.68
N ALA A 130 -4.90 25.58 -8.02
CA ALA A 130 -5.57 24.53 -8.76
C ALA A 130 -6.75 23.99 -7.95
N GLU A 131 -7.90 23.84 -8.58
CA GLU A 131 -9.06 23.14 -8.00
C GLU A 131 -9.12 21.76 -8.64
N ILE A 132 -9.12 20.72 -7.83
CA ILE A 132 -9.09 19.32 -8.23
C ILE A 132 -10.30 18.62 -7.61
N LEU A 133 -11.02 17.88 -8.42
CA LEU A 133 -12.14 17.07 -7.99
C LEU A 133 -11.79 15.58 -8.18
N ASP A 134 -11.77 14.84 -7.09
CA ASP A 134 -11.59 13.38 -7.08
C ASP A 134 -12.96 12.70 -7.02
N LEU A 135 -13.48 12.33 -8.20
CA LEU A 135 -14.76 11.64 -8.31
C LEU A 135 -14.58 10.14 -8.07
N CYS A 136 -15.46 9.57 -7.25
CA CYS A 136 -15.44 8.16 -6.88
C CYS A 136 -14.14 7.80 -6.13
N CYS A 137 -13.73 8.64 -5.20
CA CYS A 137 -12.43 8.63 -4.53
C CYS A 137 -12.03 7.31 -3.85
N GLY A 138 -12.95 6.38 -3.59
CA GLY A 138 -12.67 5.08 -2.95
C GLY A 138 -12.00 5.26 -1.58
N SER A 139 -10.74 4.83 -1.45
CA SER A 139 -9.92 5.04 -0.25
C SER A 139 -9.43 6.50 -0.06
N GLY A 140 -9.68 7.37 -1.03
CA GLY A 140 -9.15 8.74 -1.08
C GLY A 140 -7.68 8.81 -1.51
N ALA A 141 -7.10 7.71 -1.99
CA ALA A 141 -5.66 7.62 -2.26
C ALA A 141 -5.19 8.69 -3.24
N ILE A 142 -5.92 8.94 -4.32
CA ILE A 142 -5.58 9.93 -5.33
C ILE A 142 -5.69 11.34 -4.75
N GLY A 143 -6.87 11.70 -4.23
CA GLY A 143 -7.14 13.05 -3.71
C GLY A 143 -6.23 13.44 -2.56
N ILE A 144 -6.01 12.54 -1.61
CA ILE A 144 -5.12 12.77 -0.45
C ILE A 144 -3.67 12.93 -0.91
N SER A 145 -3.20 12.10 -1.84
CA SER A 145 -1.83 12.21 -2.38
C SER A 145 -1.63 13.54 -3.11
N LEU A 146 -2.60 13.96 -3.92
CA LEU A 146 -2.57 15.27 -4.58
C LEU A 146 -2.56 16.41 -3.57
N ALA A 147 -3.41 16.37 -2.55
CA ALA A 147 -3.45 17.38 -1.50
C ALA A 147 -2.14 17.46 -0.71
N SER A 148 -1.52 16.33 -0.43
CA SER A 148 -0.23 16.25 0.26
C SER A 148 0.91 16.86 -0.55
N ARG A 149 0.92 16.65 -1.88
CA ARG A 149 1.98 17.11 -2.78
C ARG A 149 1.75 18.53 -3.32
N LEU A 150 0.52 19.01 -3.31
CA LEU A 150 0.10 20.30 -3.84
C LEU A 150 -0.59 21.15 -2.75
N PRO A 151 0.14 21.67 -1.75
CA PRO A 151 -0.44 22.31 -0.57
C PRO A 151 -1.22 23.61 -0.87
N LYS A 152 -1.07 24.17 -2.09
CA LYS A 152 -1.82 25.34 -2.55
C LYS A 152 -3.05 24.98 -3.39
N ALA A 153 -3.23 23.71 -3.75
CA ALA A 153 -4.40 23.25 -4.47
C ALA A 153 -5.57 22.98 -3.52
N LYS A 154 -6.78 23.22 -4.01
CA LYS A 154 -7.99 22.79 -3.33
C LYS A 154 -8.42 21.45 -3.93
N VAL A 155 -8.35 20.40 -3.14
CA VAL A 155 -8.80 19.06 -3.54
C VAL A 155 -10.12 18.75 -2.84
N THR A 156 -11.09 18.25 -3.60
CA THR A 156 -12.44 17.91 -3.12
C THR A 156 -12.83 16.52 -3.57
#